data_8b2405c7bb042608011d9d3c40f304be
#
_entry.id   8b2405c7bb042608011d9d3c40f304be
#
_cell.length_a   1.000
_cell.length_b   1.000
_cell.length_c   1.000
_cell.angle_alpha   90.00
_cell.angle_beta   90.00
_cell.angle_gamma   90.00
#
_symmetry.space_group_name_H-M   'P 1'
#
loop_
_entity.id
_entity.type
_entity.pdbx_description
1 polymer ?
#
loop_
_entity_poly.entity_id
_entity_poly.type
_entity_poly.pdbx_seq_one_letter_code
_entity_poly.pdbx_strand_id
1 'polypeptide(L)' 'MIATTTEYQRAREGLRELEARLYRLEQSHPGGSKGFTEAGIRKMIARLREELAMYADR' A
#
# COMPACT_ATOMS: atom_id res chain seq x y z
N MET A 1 2.92 -2.73 13.10
CA MET A 1 1.81 -2.24 13.92
C MET A 1 1.91 -0.74 14.12
N ILE A 2 0.81 -0.04 13.93
CA ILE A 2 0.79 1.41 14.09
C ILE A 2 0.47 1.76 15.53
N ALA A 3 1.37 2.49 16.17
CA ALA A 3 1.21 2.84 17.58
C ALA A 3 1.17 4.34 17.82
N THR A 4 1.72 5.13 16.91
CA THR A 4 1.79 6.58 17.09
C THR A 4 1.25 7.32 15.86
N THR A 5 0.95 8.60 16.06
CA THR A 5 0.48 9.45 14.95
C THR A 5 1.53 9.53 13.84
N THR A 6 2.81 9.59 14.20
CA THR A 6 3.87 9.64 13.22
C THR A 6 3.89 8.38 12.37
N GLU A 7 3.75 7.22 13.00
CA GLU A 7 3.68 5.97 12.27
C GLU A 7 2.45 5.89 11.38
N TYR A 8 1.34 6.42 11.88
CA TYR A 8 0.10 6.46 11.10
C TYR A 8 0.30 7.29 9.82
N GLN A 9 0.92 8.45 9.95
CA GLN A 9 1.17 9.30 8.79
C GLN A 9 2.12 8.64 7.81
N ARG A 10 3.16 7.99 8.30
CA ARG A 10 4.10 7.27 7.44
C ARG A 10 3.42 6.12 6.71
N ALA A 11 2.53 5.42 7.41
CA ALA A 11 1.79 4.32 6.79
C ALA A 11 0.88 4.84 5.69
N ARG A 12 0.26 6.00 5.90
CA ARG A 12 -0.58 6.60 4.86
C ARG A 12 0.23 7.01 3.64
N GLU A 13 1.40 7.58 3.87
CA GLU A 13 2.28 7.96 2.77
C GLU A 13 2.76 6.74 2.01
N GLY A 14 3.13 5.68 2.74
CA GLY A 14 3.53 4.44 2.12
C GLY A 14 2.42 3.82 1.29
N LEU A 15 1.20 3.87 1.80
CA LEU A 15 0.04 3.38 1.07
C LEU A 15 -0.16 4.15 -0.23
N ARG A 16 -0.04 5.46 -0.15
CA ARG A 16 -0.21 6.31 -1.33
C ARG A 16 0.86 5.99 -2.38
N GLU A 17 2.09 5.78 -1.95
CA GLU A 17 3.17 5.43 -2.86
C GLU A 17 2.94 4.08 -3.51
N LEU A 18 2.47 3.11 -2.75
CA LEU A 18 2.18 1.79 -3.30
C LEU A 18 1.04 1.85 -4.31
N GLU A 19 0.02 2.63 -4.01
CA GLU A 19 -1.09 2.80 -4.94
C GLU A 19 -0.63 3.46 -6.24
N ALA A 20 0.24 4.46 -6.12
CA ALA A 20 0.79 5.11 -7.30
C ALA A 20 1.65 4.16 -8.12
N ARG A 21 2.43 3.34 -7.44
CA ARG A 21 3.27 2.35 -8.11
C ARG A 21 2.42 1.29 -8.82
N LEU A 22 1.36 0.84 -8.17
CA LEU A 22 0.44 -0.10 -8.78
C LEU A 22 -0.19 0.50 -10.03
N TYR A 23 -0.60 1.74 -9.94
CA TYR A 23 -1.20 2.45 -11.07
C TYR A 23 -0.24 2.49 -12.25
N ARG A 24 1.02 2.83 -11.99
CA ARG A 24 2.04 2.88 -13.05
C ARG A 24 2.27 1.52 -13.68
N LEU A 25 2.30 0.48 -12.86
CA LEU A 25 2.49 -0.88 -13.36
C LEU A 25 1.35 -1.29 -14.28
N GLU A 26 0.13 -0.97 -13.90
CA GLU A 26 -1.02 -1.28 -14.71
C GLU A 26 -0.99 -0.52 -16.04
N GLN A 27 -0.49 0.70 -16.02
CA GLN A 27 -0.39 1.49 -17.25
C GLN A 27 0.74 1.03 -18.16
N SER A 28 1.88 0.69 -17.56
CA SER A 28 3.08 0.36 -18.32
C SER A 28 3.17 -1.11 -18.71
N HIS A 29 2.72 -1.99 -17.83
CA HIS A 29 2.86 -3.43 -18.04
C HIS A 29 1.57 -4.16 -17.67
N PRO A 30 0.57 -4.05 -18.52
CA PRO A 30 -0.73 -4.67 -18.21
C PRO A 30 -0.69 -6.20 -18.18
N GLY A 31 0.33 -6.80 -18.75
CA GLY A 31 0.44 -8.24 -18.81
C GLY A 31 1.24 -8.87 -17.67
N GLY A 32 1.65 -8.06 -16.72
CA GLY A 32 2.46 -8.55 -15.63
C GLY A 32 3.88 -8.05 -15.71
N SER A 33 4.51 -7.89 -14.59
CA SER A 33 5.88 -7.42 -14.52
C SER A 33 6.73 -8.39 -13.74
N LYS A 34 8.03 -8.36 -14.01
CA LYS A 34 8.99 -9.14 -13.26
C LYS A 34 9.32 -8.42 -11.97
N GLY A 35 9.45 -9.17 -10.89
CA GLY A 35 9.76 -8.58 -9.61
C GLY A 35 8.51 -8.41 -8.78
N PHE A 36 8.09 -7.18 -8.59
CA PHE A 36 6.87 -6.92 -7.84
C PHE A 36 5.65 -7.15 -8.71
N THR A 37 4.88 -8.16 -8.40
CA THR A 37 3.65 -8.43 -9.12
C THR A 37 2.54 -7.55 -8.59
N GLU A 38 1.52 -7.32 -9.41
CA GLU A 38 0.36 -6.57 -8.98
C GLU A 38 -0.26 -7.20 -7.72
N ALA A 39 -0.31 -8.52 -7.70
CA ALA A 39 -0.87 -9.24 -6.56
C ALA A 39 -0.11 -8.94 -5.28
N GLY A 40 1.21 -8.90 -5.36
CA GLY A 40 2.04 -8.59 -4.20
C GLY A 40 1.81 -7.18 -3.68
N ILE A 41 1.73 -6.22 -4.61
CA ILE A 41 1.50 -4.83 -4.23
C ILE A 41 0.11 -4.66 -3.63
N ARG A 42 -0.89 -5.31 -4.21
CA ARG A 42 -2.25 -5.25 -3.68
C ARG A 42 -2.34 -5.83 -2.28
N LYS A 43 -1.60 -6.90 -2.01
CA LYS A 43 -1.53 -7.48 -0.67
C LYS A 43 -0.95 -6.49 0.33
N MET A 44 0.10 -5.80 -0.06
CA MET A 44 0.72 -4.81 0.81
C MET A 44 -0.24 -3.64 1.08
N ILE A 45 -0.95 -3.21 0.05
CA ILE A 45 -1.94 -2.15 0.19
C ILE A 45 -3.05 -2.56 1.15
N ALA A 46 -3.57 -3.77 0.97
CA ALA A 46 -4.64 -4.27 1.83
C ALA A 46 -4.19 -4.34 3.29
N ARG A 47 -2.97 -4.79 3.51
CA ARG A 47 -2.42 -4.88 4.86
C ARG A 47 -2.28 -3.51 5.51
N LEU A 48 -1.78 -2.54 4.76
CA LEU A 48 -1.64 -1.19 5.27
C LEU A 48 -2.99 -0.57 5.58
N ARG A 49 -3.98 -0.82 4.73
CA ARG A 49 -5.33 -0.33 4.97
C ARG A 49 -5.91 -0.90 6.24
N GLU A 50 -5.67 -2.18 6.50
CA GLU A 50 -6.13 -2.79 7.73
C GLU A 50 -5.48 -2.17 8.95
N GLU A 51 -4.17 -1.95 8.89
CA GLU A 51 -3.46 -1.33 10.00
C GLU A 51 -3.94 0.09 10.25
N LEU A 52 -4.18 0.84 9.18
CA LEU A 52 -4.69 2.20 9.30
C LEU A 52 -6.09 2.21 9.91
N ALA A 53 -6.93 1.29 9.49
CA ALA A 53 -8.28 1.20 10.01
C ALA A 53 -8.28 0.84 11.49
N MET A 54 -7.40 -0.05 11.90
CA MET A 54 -7.29 -0.44 13.30
C MET A 54 -6.85 0.74 14.17
N TYR A 55 -5.92 1.52 13.66
CA TYR A 55 -5.48 2.69 14.40
C TYR A 55 -6.57 3.74 14.50
N ALA A 56 -7.26 3.99 13.40
CA ALA A 56 -8.31 4.99 13.36
C ALA A 56 -9.52 4.61 14.19
N ASP A 57 -9.71 3.32 14.40
CA ASP A 57 -10.86 2.79 15.14
C ASP A 57 -10.66 2.88 16.66
N ARG A 58 -9.54 3.38 17.11
CA ARG A 58 -9.30 3.57 18.53
C ARG A 58 -9.86 4.92 18.97
#